data_17c5072bcc29fa5e06e3c7012f028bbe
#
_entry.id   17c5072bcc29fa5e06e3c7012f028bbe
#
_cell.length_a   1.000
_cell.length_b   1.000
_cell.length_c   1.000
_cell.angle_alpha   90.00
_cell.angle_beta   90.00
_cell.angle_gamma   90.00
#
_symmetry.space_group_name_H-M   'P 1'
#
loop_
_entity.id
_entity.type
_entity.pdbx_description
1 polymer ?
#
loop_
_entity_poly.entity_id
_entity_poly.type
_entity_poly.pdbx_seq_one_letter_code
_entity_poly.pdbx_strand_id
1 'polypeptide(L)'
;MRLKDWLLDRSGAERILSLVRDQGSKPVPTRLSWLYTTGALALFFFAIQFFTGCLLLTVYVPEETLAFKSVQTIEYHARLGWLIRQMHSWGASFIIMVLRFHMLKVLWYGSYKRPREFTWFVGMLLLGLSMTFCFSGYLLPWNELSFWATRVSLGAVNSLPVIGEPLKQLICGGEDVSGATLGRFFALHVIVLPLALLGLVGYHLALITWKGISPKTTVTEEIELCLLYTSPSPRDRG
;
A
#
# COMPACT_ATOMS: atom_id res chain seq x y z
N MET A 1 23.37 -23.09 29.90
CA MET A 1 22.87 -22.47 28.64
C MET A 1 21.63 -21.65 29.02
N ARG A 2 21.63 -20.33 28.76
CA ARG A 2 20.47 -19.49 29.09
C ARG A 2 19.33 -19.81 28.11
N LEU A 3 18.08 -19.77 28.56
CA LEU A 3 16.90 -20.05 27.73
C LEU A 3 16.91 -19.22 26.41
N LYS A 4 17.41 -17.99 26.50
CA LYS A 4 17.59 -17.11 25.35
C LYS A 4 18.55 -17.69 24.30
N ASP A 5 19.70 -18.20 24.73
CA ASP A 5 20.73 -18.77 23.83
C ASP A 5 20.18 -20.02 23.17
N TRP A 6 19.47 -20.86 23.95
CA TRP A 6 18.82 -22.07 23.45
C TRP A 6 17.73 -21.76 22.39
N LEU A 7 16.90 -20.74 22.64
CA LEU A 7 15.87 -20.31 21.70
C LEU A 7 16.47 -19.73 20.40
N LEU A 8 17.50 -18.91 20.50
CA LEU A 8 18.16 -18.30 19.34
C LEU A 8 18.81 -19.34 18.44
N ASP A 9 19.52 -20.32 19.06
CA ASP A 9 20.18 -21.39 18.33
C ASP A 9 19.19 -22.31 17.58
N ARG A 10 18.07 -22.66 18.25
CA ARG A 10 17.09 -23.61 17.70
C ARG A 10 16.06 -22.98 16.75
N SER A 11 15.75 -21.71 16.92
CA SER A 11 14.73 -21.01 16.09
C SER A 11 15.28 -20.43 14.79
N GLY A 12 16.61 -20.38 14.61
CA GLY A 12 17.23 -19.64 13.52
C GLY A 12 17.04 -18.12 13.62
N ALA A 13 16.59 -17.64 14.77
CA ALA A 13 16.32 -16.22 15.00
C ALA A 13 17.58 -15.35 14.86
N GLU A 14 18.76 -15.91 15.15
CA GLU A 14 20.05 -15.21 14.93
C GLU A 14 20.24 -14.80 13.47
N ARG A 15 19.82 -15.66 12.52
CA ARG A 15 19.90 -15.36 11.09
C ARG A 15 18.97 -14.20 10.71
N ILE A 16 17.78 -14.16 11.28
CA ILE A 16 16.82 -13.06 11.06
C ILE A 16 17.35 -11.77 11.70
N LEU A 17 17.85 -11.85 12.93
CA LEU A 17 18.43 -10.71 13.64
C LEU A 17 19.67 -10.16 12.94
N SER A 18 20.54 -11.02 12.38
CA SER A 18 21.69 -10.56 11.59
C SER A 18 21.24 -9.83 10.32
N LEU A 19 20.25 -10.35 9.59
CA LEU A 19 19.69 -9.68 8.41
C LEU A 19 19.12 -8.28 8.77
N VAL A 20 18.39 -8.18 9.88
CA VAL A 20 17.83 -6.90 10.35
C VAL A 20 18.96 -5.94 10.74
N ARG A 21 19.99 -6.42 11.44
CA ARG A 21 21.15 -5.64 11.85
C ARG A 21 21.94 -5.14 10.63
N ASP A 22 22.19 -6.01 9.65
CA ASP A 22 22.89 -5.68 8.42
C ASP A 22 22.15 -4.62 7.60
N GLN A 23 20.80 -4.68 7.57
CA GLN A 23 20.00 -3.64 6.94
C GLN A 23 20.06 -2.31 7.70
N GLY A 24 20.02 -2.36 9.05
CA GLY A 24 20.08 -1.18 9.90
C GLY A 24 21.48 -0.49 9.93
N SER A 25 22.55 -1.23 9.61
CA SER A 25 23.92 -0.72 9.56
C SER A 25 24.33 -0.15 8.20
N LYS A 26 23.49 -0.24 7.18
CA LYS A 26 23.78 0.35 5.86
C LYS A 26 23.94 1.86 5.97
N PRO A 27 24.99 2.43 5.38
CA PRO A 27 25.19 3.87 5.40
C PRO A 27 24.04 4.59 4.71
N VAL A 28 23.48 5.55 5.41
CA VAL A 28 22.36 6.37 4.93
C VAL A 28 22.95 7.74 4.55
N PRO A 29 22.61 8.30 3.37
CA PRO A 29 23.11 9.61 2.98
C PRO A 29 22.80 10.67 4.05
N THR A 30 23.80 11.46 4.45
CA THR A 30 23.74 12.44 5.54
C THR A 30 22.73 13.59 5.32
N ARG A 31 22.28 13.79 4.08
CA ARG A 31 21.32 14.82 3.68
C ARG A 31 19.91 14.29 3.45
N LEU A 32 19.49 13.25 4.21
CA LEU A 32 18.11 12.75 4.10
C LEU A 32 17.14 13.78 4.71
N SER A 33 16.17 14.20 3.89
CA SER A 33 15.00 14.94 4.34
C SER A 33 13.97 13.96 4.95
N TRP A 34 13.12 14.45 5.85
CA TRP A 34 11.96 13.70 6.38
C TRP A 34 11.06 13.12 5.27
N LEU A 35 11.08 13.70 4.06
CA LEU A 35 10.38 13.17 2.90
C LEU A 35 10.79 11.74 2.52
N TYR A 36 11.98 11.29 2.91
CA TYR A 36 12.41 9.90 2.69
C TYR A 36 11.69 8.89 3.61
N THR A 37 11.09 9.36 4.70
CA THR A 37 10.32 8.52 5.63
C THR A 37 8.91 8.21 5.13
N THR A 38 8.43 8.85 4.05
CA THR A 38 7.07 8.65 3.54
C THR A 38 6.76 7.20 3.17
N GLY A 39 7.74 6.43 2.67
CA GLY A 39 7.58 5.01 2.41
C GLY A 39 7.42 4.17 3.69
N ALA A 40 8.20 4.49 4.73
CA ALA A 40 8.06 3.84 6.04
C ALA A 40 6.74 4.20 6.72
N LEU A 41 6.29 5.44 6.57
CA LEU A 41 4.98 5.89 7.07
C LEU A 41 3.83 5.15 6.37
N ALA A 42 3.92 4.94 5.05
CA ALA A 42 2.95 4.12 4.33
C ALA A 42 2.92 2.68 4.86
N LEU A 43 4.08 2.06 5.09
CA LEU A 43 4.17 0.72 5.66
C LEU A 43 3.57 0.65 7.07
N PHE A 44 3.79 1.67 7.90
CA PHE A 44 3.17 1.78 9.22
C PHE A 44 1.64 1.81 9.15
N PHE A 45 1.08 2.61 8.25
CA PHE A 45 -0.37 2.62 8.05
C PHE A 45 -0.90 1.29 7.49
N PHE A 46 -0.18 0.61 6.60
CA PHE A 46 -0.57 -0.73 6.16
C PHE A 46 -0.60 -1.73 7.32
N ALA A 47 0.35 -1.66 8.25
CA ALA A 47 0.31 -2.48 9.45
C ALA A 47 -0.93 -2.19 10.30
N ILE A 48 -1.27 -0.91 10.53
CA ILE A 48 -2.51 -0.52 11.23
C ILE A 48 -3.74 -1.09 10.52
N GLN A 49 -3.82 -0.99 9.18
CA GLN A 49 -4.95 -1.54 8.41
C GLN A 49 -5.06 -3.05 8.59
N PHE A 50 -3.95 -3.76 8.54
CA PHE A 50 -3.94 -5.20 8.75
C PHE A 50 -4.46 -5.59 10.13
N PHE A 51 -3.92 -4.98 11.20
CA PHE A 51 -4.34 -5.28 12.58
C PHE A 51 -5.80 -4.91 12.84
N THR A 52 -6.21 -3.72 12.44
CA THR A 52 -7.61 -3.28 12.63
C THR A 52 -8.56 -4.12 11.78
N GLY A 53 -8.19 -4.48 10.56
CA GLY A 53 -8.96 -5.37 9.71
C GLY A 53 -9.16 -6.77 10.33
N CYS A 54 -8.11 -7.38 10.87
CA CYS A 54 -8.21 -8.66 11.58
C CYS A 54 -9.15 -8.57 12.79
N LEU A 55 -9.12 -7.47 13.54
CA LEU A 55 -10.04 -7.28 14.67
C LEU A 55 -11.49 -7.09 14.19
N LEU A 56 -11.72 -6.36 13.11
CA LEU A 56 -13.07 -6.20 12.54
C LEU A 56 -13.67 -7.52 12.06
N LEU A 57 -12.83 -8.41 11.50
CA LEU A 57 -13.28 -9.74 11.05
C LEU A 57 -13.85 -10.62 12.16
N THR A 58 -13.51 -10.37 13.42
CA THR A 58 -14.03 -11.17 14.53
C THR A 58 -15.52 -10.96 14.79
N VAL A 59 -16.09 -9.86 14.28
CA VAL A 59 -17.48 -9.47 14.51
C VAL A 59 -18.27 -9.29 13.21
N TYR A 60 -17.58 -8.89 12.13
CA TYR A 60 -18.22 -8.61 10.85
C TYR A 60 -18.76 -9.88 10.16
N VAL A 61 -19.98 -9.81 9.64
CA VAL A 61 -20.65 -10.90 8.94
C VAL A 61 -20.93 -10.49 7.49
N PRO A 62 -20.30 -11.10 6.47
CA PRO A 62 -20.43 -10.72 5.06
C PRO A 62 -21.69 -11.33 4.40
N GLU A 63 -22.84 -11.04 4.96
CA GLU A 63 -24.15 -11.51 4.47
C GLU A 63 -25.07 -10.30 4.25
N GLU A 64 -25.82 -10.30 3.18
CA GLU A 64 -26.63 -9.17 2.73
C GLU A 64 -27.58 -8.64 3.82
N THR A 65 -28.20 -9.53 4.59
CA THR A 65 -29.13 -9.20 5.67
C THR A 65 -28.44 -8.81 6.98
N LEU A 66 -27.20 -9.24 7.19
CA LEU A 66 -26.46 -9.11 8.45
C LEU A 66 -25.28 -8.12 8.40
N ALA A 67 -24.75 -7.83 7.20
CA ALA A 67 -23.54 -7.02 7.08
C ALA A 67 -23.69 -5.65 7.73
N PHE A 68 -24.73 -4.89 7.39
CA PHE A 68 -24.97 -3.58 8.01
C PHE A 68 -25.21 -3.69 9.52
N LYS A 69 -25.96 -4.69 9.97
CA LYS A 69 -26.22 -4.92 11.39
C LYS A 69 -24.95 -5.29 12.15
N SER A 70 -24.06 -6.09 11.56
CA SER A 70 -22.77 -6.43 12.16
C SER A 70 -21.88 -5.20 12.31
N VAL A 71 -21.90 -4.27 11.36
CA VAL A 71 -21.19 -2.98 11.47
C VAL A 71 -21.77 -2.13 12.61
N GLN A 72 -23.09 -2.10 12.78
CA GLN A 72 -23.73 -1.43 13.93
C GLN A 72 -23.32 -2.09 15.25
N THR A 73 -23.22 -3.42 15.28
CA THR A 73 -22.73 -4.16 16.47
C THR A 73 -21.29 -3.79 16.79
N ILE A 74 -20.41 -3.65 15.80
CA ILE A 74 -19.04 -3.17 15.97
C ILE A 74 -19.05 -1.75 16.57
N GLU A 75 -19.85 -0.85 16.02
CA GLU A 75 -19.84 0.56 16.40
C GLU A 75 -20.39 0.79 17.83
N TYR A 76 -21.47 0.10 18.21
CA TYR A 76 -22.23 0.43 19.42
C TYR A 76 -22.12 -0.61 20.54
N HIS A 77 -21.79 -1.87 20.25
CA HIS A 77 -21.82 -2.96 21.23
C HIS A 77 -20.48 -3.63 21.48
N ALA A 78 -19.57 -3.65 20.49
CA ALA A 78 -18.25 -4.23 20.67
C ALA A 78 -17.34 -3.31 21.49
N ARG A 79 -16.62 -3.90 22.47
CA ARG A 79 -15.65 -3.13 23.27
C ARG A 79 -14.57 -2.52 22.38
N LEU A 80 -14.43 -1.20 22.37
CA LEU A 80 -13.52 -0.43 21.50
C LEU A 80 -13.80 -0.61 20.00
N GLY A 81 -14.92 -1.21 19.61
CA GLY A 81 -15.26 -1.47 18.20
C GLY A 81 -15.34 -0.19 17.39
N TRP A 82 -15.95 0.87 17.93
CA TRP A 82 -15.99 2.19 17.31
C TRP A 82 -14.59 2.73 17.01
N LEU A 83 -13.64 2.59 17.94
CA LEU A 83 -12.28 3.08 17.77
C LEU A 83 -11.55 2.29 16.66
N ILE A 84 -11.62 0.95 16.72
CA ILE A 84 -10.99 0.06 15.72
C ILE A 84 -11.55 0.35 14.34
N ARG A 85 -12.86 0.50 14.20
CA ARG A 85 -13.51 0.82 12.93
C ARG A 85 -13.09 2.20 12.41
N GLN A 86 -13.04 3.22 13.27
CA GLN A 86 -12.59 4.54 12.87
C GLN A 86 -11.10 4.55 12.47
N MET A 87 -10.24 3.86 13.21
CA MET A 87 -8.84 3.71 12.84
C MET A 87 -8.68 3.04 11.47
N HIS A 88 -9.51 2.02 11.17
CA HIS A 88 -9.50 1.36 9.87
C HIS A 88 -9.97 2.31 8.75
N SER A 89 -11.07 3.00 8.93
CA SER A 89 -11.65 3.91 7.94
C SER A 89 -10.77 5.14 7.66
N TRP A 90 -10.35 5.86 8.71
CA TRP A 90 -9.47 7.01 8.57
C TRP A 90 -8.06 6.62 8.13
N GLY A 91 -7.56 5.49 8.63
CA GLY A 91 -6.27 4.97 8.23
C GLY A 91 -6.19 4.68 6.73
N ALA A 92 -7.27 4.19 6.11
CA ALA A 92 -7.36 4.02 4.66
C ALA A 92 -7.22 5.36 3.92
N SER A 93 -7.86 6.43 4.40
CA SER A 93 -7.73 7.77 3.84
C SER A 93 -6.30 8.33 3.99
N PHE A 94 -5.69 8.15 5.17
CA PHE A 94 -4.31 8.58 5.42
C PHE A 94 -3.30 7.82 4.56
N ILE A 95 -3.48 6.51 4.34
CA ILE A 95 -2.62 5.74 3.44
C ILE A 95 -2.60 6.34 2.03
N ILE A 96 -3.76 6.63 1.46
CA ILE A 96 -3.85 7.21 0.12
C ILE A 96 -3.17 8.58 0.05
N MET A 97 -3.34 9.39 1.09
CA MET A 97 -2.66 10.68 1.18
C MET A 97 -1.14 10.52 1.25
N VAL A 98 -0.64 9.64 2.11
CA VAL A 98 0.80 9.36 2.27
C VAL A 98 1.40 8.79 0.98
N LEU A 99 0.70 7.87 0.31
CA LEU A 99 1.14 7.30 -0.97
C LEU A 99 1.24 8.36 -2.07
N ARG A 100 0.31 9.32 -2.12
CA ARG A 100 0.41 10.47 -3.05
C ARG A 100 1.66 11.31 -2.77
N PHE A 101 1.93 11.64 -1.51
CA PHE A 101 3.15 12.37 -1.14
C PHE A 101 4.41 11.56 -1.45
N HIS A 102 4.41 10.25 -1.18
CA HIS A 102 5.50 9.36 -1.55
C HIS A 102 5.76 9.38 -3.06
N MET A 103 4.72 9.29 -3.85
CA MET A 103 4.76 9.32 -5.31
C MET A 103 5.29 10.66 -5.84
N LEU A 104 4.73 11.78 -5.35
CA LEU A 104 5.18 13.13 -5.72
C LEU A 104 6.66 13.33 -5.41
N LYS A 105 7.12 12.86 -4.25
CA LYS A 105 8.54 12.90 -3.88
C LYS A 105 9.40 12.09 -4.85
N VAL A 106 8.98 10.89 -5.23
CA VAL A 106 9.71 10.04 -6.20
C VAL A 106 9.81 10.72 -7.56
N LEU A 107 8.74 11.39 -8.01
CA LEU A 107 8.73 12.18 -9.23
C LEU A 107 9.66 13.40 -9.12
N TRP A 108 9.55 14.16 -8.04
CA TRP A 108 10.31 15.39 -7.82
C TRP A 108 11.81 15.17 -7.83
N TYR A 109 12.27 14.07 -7.19
CA TYR A 109 13.68 13.72 -7.11
C TYR A 109 14.17 12.86 -8.29
N GLY A 110 13.33 12.59 -9.29
CA GLY A 110 13.71 11.74 -10.42
C GLY A 110 14.06 10.30 -10.02
N SER A 111 13.62 9.84 -8.84
CA SER A 111 13.99 8.53 -8.29
C SER A 111 13.44 7.34 -9.08
N TYR A 112 12.61 7.58 -10.08
CA TYR A 112 12.09 6.60 -11.04
C TYR A 112 13.05 6.31 -12.21
N LYS A 113 14.09 7.16 -12.41
CA LYS A 113 15.07 6.98 -13.49
C LYS A 113 15.98 5.78 -13.24
N ARG A 114 16.74 5.39 -14.28
CA ARG A 114 17.71 4.29 -14.19
C ARG A 114 18.61 4.40 -12.96
N PRO A 115 18.84 3.30 -12.25
CA PRO A 115 18.43 1.90 -12.52
C PRO A 115 17.17 1.46 -11.73
N ARG A 116 16.20 2.37 -11.45
CA ARG A 116 15.07 2.16 -10.52
C ARG A 116 13.71 2.09 -11.19
N GLU A 117 13.65 1.87 -12.50
CA GLU A 117 12.43 1.80 -13.29
C GLU A 117 11.48 0.71 -12.76
N PHE A 118 12.02 -0.47 -12.45
CA PHE A 118 11.24 -1.56 -11.87
C PHE A 118 10.70 -1.23 -10.49
N THR A 119 11.48 -0.54 -9.66
CA THR A 119 11.00 -0.07 -8.34
C THR A 119 9.81 0.88 -8.50
N TRP A 120 9.88 1.77 -9.49
CA TRP A 120 8.79 2.67 -9.86
C TRP A 120 7.56 1.89 -10.35
N PHE A 121 7.73 0.96 -11.28
CA PHE A 121 6.64 0.17 -11.83
C PHE A 121 5.90 -0.62 -10.73
N VAL A 122 6.64 -1.29 -9.85
CA VAL A 122 6.04 -1.98 -8.69
C VAL A 122 5.34 -1.01 -7.75
N GLY A 123 5.89 0.20 -7.56
CA GLY A 123 5.25 1.28 -6.79
C GLY A 123 3.90 1.72 -7.39
N MET A 124 3.80 1.79 -8.73
CA MET A 124 2.54 2.07 -9.42
C MET A 124 1.50 0.97 -9.23
N LEU A 125 1.94 -0.30 -9.31
CA LEU A 125 1.07 -1.44 -9.03
C LEU A 125 0.55 -1.43 -7.57
N LEU A 126 1.41 -1.08 -6.61
CA LEU A 126 1.04 -0.93 -5.20
C LEU A 126 0.02 0.19 -4.99
N LEU A 127 0.15 1.30 -5.71
CA LEU A 127 -0.83 2.38 -5.66
C LEU A 127 -2.19 1.92 -6.22
N GLY A 128 -2.19 1.26 -7.38
CA GLY A 128 -3.40 0.68 -7.98
C GLY A 128 -4.07 -0.33 -7.05
N LEU A 129 -3.27 -1.21 -6.44
CA LEU A 129 -3.75 -2.18 -5.45
C LEU A 129 -4.37 -1.49 -4.23
N SER A 130 -3.76 -0.41 -3.73
CA SER A 130 -4.30 0.37 -2.61
C SER A 130 -5.64 1.05 -2.95
N MET A 131 -5.81 1.52 -4.18
CA MET A 131 -7.09 2.04 -4.66
C MET A 131 -8.16 0.93 -4.73
N THR A 132 -7.76 -0.28 -5.16
CA THR A 132 -8.66 -1.44 -5.17
C THR A 132 -9.08 -1.85 -3.75
N PHE A 133 -8.16 -1.74 -2.77
CA PHE A 133 -8.52 -1.91 -1.35
C PHE A 133 -9.58 -0.91 -0.90
N CYS A 134 -9.41 0.37 -1.21
CA CYS A 134 -10.39 1.39 -0.84
C CYS A 134 -11.76 1.11 -1.47
N PHE A 135 -11.78 0.75 -2.75
CA PHE A 135 -13.02 0.44 -3.46
C PHE A 135 -13.71 -0.79 -2.91
N SER A 136 -12.97 -1.89 -2.72
CA SER A 136 -13.55 -3.14 -2.20
C SER A 136 -14.02 -2.99 -0.75
N GLY A 137 -13.25 -2.30 0.10
CA GLY A 137 -13.63 -2.06 1.49
C GLY A 137 -14.80 -1.11 1.67
N TYR A 138 -15.00 -0.20 0.71
CA TYR A 138 -16.10 0.77 0.75
C TYR A 138 -17.49 0.11 0.66
N LEU A 139 -17.62 -1.01 -0.02
CA LEU A 139 -18.88 -1.77 -0.13
C LEU A 139 -19.23 -2.52 1.16
N LEU A 140 -18.24 -2.95 1.94
CA LEU A 140 -18.45 -3.87 3.07
C LEU A 140 -19.43 -3.37 4.14
N PRO A 141 -19.55 -2.07 4.48
CA PRO A 141 -20.58 -1.59 5.38
C PRO A 141 -22.01 -1.85 4.94
N TRP A 142 -22.24 -2.16 3.66
CA TRP A 142 -23.53 -2.53 3.08
C TRP A 142 -24.66 -1.56 3.42
N ASN A 143 -24.35 -0.27 3.40
CA ASN A 143 -25.33 0.81 3.55
C ASN A 143 -25.74 1.37 2.18
N GLU A 144 -26.78 2.17 2.12
CA GLU A 144 -27.27 2.73 0.84
C GLU A 144 -26.19 3.51 0.09
N LEU A 145 -25.37 4.29 0.79
CA LEU A 145 -24.31 5.08 0.18
C LEU A 145 -23.27 4.17 -0.49
N SER A 146 -22.81 3.14 0.20
CA SER A 146 -21.81 2.19 -0.33
C SER A 146 -22.39 1.34 -1.47
N PHE A 147 -23.65 0.94 -1.37
CA PHE A 147 -24.35 0.20 -2.40
C PHE A 147 -24.46 1.01 -3.71
N TRP A 148 -25.02 2.21 -3.63
CA TRP A 148 -25.19 3.05 -4.80
C TRP A 148 -23.87 3.54 -5.42
N ALA A 149 -22.87 3.87 -4.60
CA ALA A 149 -21.54 4.22 -5.08
C ALA A 149 -20.90 3.07 -5.86
N THR A 150 -21.02 1.84 -5.35
CA THR A 150 -20.52 0.65 -6.06
C THR A 150 -21.26 0.40 -7.36
N ARG A 151 -22.60 0.52 -7.35
CA ARG A 151 -23.43 0.36 -8.54
C ARG A 151 -23.06 1.36 -9.64
N VAL A 152 -22.88 2.63 -9.29
CA VAL A 152 -22.46 3.68 -10.24
C VAL A 152 -21.05 3.38 -10.78
N SER A 153 -20.11 3.00 -9.92
CA SER A 153 -18.74 2.66 -10.33
C SER A 153 -18.71 1.47 -11.29
N LEU A 154 -19.50 0.43 -11.02
CA LEU A 154 -19.62 -0.73 -11.92
C LEU A 154 -20.39 -0.41 -13.20
N GLY A 155 -21.30 0.56 -13.16
CA GLY A 155 -21.90 1.14 -14.37
C GLY A 155 -20.88 1.79 -15.29
N ALA A 156 -19.88 2.49 -14.73
CA ALA A 156 -18.78 3.02 -15.52
C ALA A 156 -17.89 1.91 -16.11
N VAL A 157 -17.67 0.81 -15.39
CA VAL A 157 -16.99 -0.39 -15.93
C VAL A 157 -17.79 -0.96 -17.10
N ASN A 158 -19.11 -1.04 -16.97
CA ASN A 158 -20.01 -1.57 -18.01
C ASN A 158 -19.95 -0.77 -19.32
N SER A 159 -19.61 0.52 -19.25
CA SER A 159 -19.49 1.37 -20.44
C SER A 159 -18.26 1.12 -21.30
N LEU A 160 -17.33 0.25 -20.85
CA LEU A 160 -16.16 -0.12 -21.64
C LEU A 160 -16.57 -0.98 -22.86
N PRO A 161 -16.14 -0.60 -24.08
CA PRO A 161 -16.48 -1.37 -25.28
C PRO A 161 -16.00 -2.82 -25.18
N VAL A 162 -16.82 -3.77 -25.62
CA VAL A 162 -16.54 -5.20 -25.76
C VAL A 162 -16.38 -5.95 -24.43
N ILE A 163 -15.62 -5.41 -23.47
CA ILE A 163 -15.27 -6.12 -22.22
C ILE A 163 -16.08 -5.65 -21.00
N GLY A 164 -16.81 -4.55 -21.10
CA GLY A 164 -17.46 -3.91 -19.96
C GLY A 164 -18.51 -4.81 -19.30
N GLU A 165 -19.46 -5.31 -20.08
CA GLU A 165 -20.52 -6.18 -19.58
C GLU A 165 -19.99 -7.49 -18.96
N PRO A 166 -19.15 -8.29 -19.63
CA PRO A 166 -18.56 -9.48 -19.03
C PRO A 166 -17.76 -9.18 -17.75
N LEU A 167 -17.03 -8.07 -17.71
CA LEU A 167 -16.24 -7.67 -16.55
C LEU A 167 -17.13 -7.25 -15.38
N LYS A 168 -18.19 -6.48 -15.63
CA LYS A 168 -19.18 -6.12 -14.62
C LYS A 168 -19.85 -7.36 -14.05
N GLN A 169 -20.32 -8.29 -14.87
CA GLN A 169 -20.94 -9.54 -14.43
C GLN A 169 -19.98 -10.40 -13.60
N LEU A 170 -18.71 -10.48 -14.01
CA LEU A 170 -17.68 -11.18 -13.24
C LEU A 170 -17.49 -10.55 -11.86
N ILE A 171 -17.44 -9.23 -11.76
CA ILE A 171 -17.25 -8.52 -10.51
C ILE A 171 -18.50 -8.58 -9.63
N CYS A 172 -19.69 -8.33 -10.19
CA CYS A 172 -20.98 -8.39 -9.47
C CYS A 172 -21.33 -9.81 -9.00
N GLY A 173 -21.03 -10.81 -9.81
CA GLY A 173 -21.55 -12.15 -9.60
C GLY A 173 -22.97 -12.34 -10.11
N GLY A 174 -23.41 -11.43 -11.01
CA GLY A 174 -24.74 -11.36 -11.58
C GLY A 174 -24.92 -10.09 -12.39
N GLU A 175 -26.15 -9.77 -12.76
CA GLU A 175 -26.45 -8.58 -13.57
C GLU A 175 -26.30 -7.25 -12.79
N ASP A 176 -26.51 -7.29 -11.47
CA ASP A 176 -26.44 -6.09 -10.62
C ASP A 176 -25.80 -6.39 -9.26
N VAL A 177 -25.54 -5.33 -8.49
CA VAL A 177 -24.97 -5.41 -7.13
C VAL A 177 -25.94 -6.16 -6.20
N SER A 178 -25.43 -7.18 -5.54
CA SER A 178 -26.21 -8.09 -4.69
C SER A 178 -25.35 -8.69 -3.57
N GLY A 179 -25.92 -9.60 -2.77
CA GLY A 179 -25.17 -10.36 -1.78
C GLY A 179 -24.00 -11.16 -2.37
N ALA A 180 -24.12 -11.60 -3.64
CA ALA A 180 -22.99 -12.22 -4.36
C ALA A 180 -21.83 -11.25 -4.57
N THR A 181 -22.14 -9.98 -4.88
CA THR A 181 -21.11 -8.92 -4.98
C THR A 181 -20.45 -8.68 -3.64
N LEU A 182 -21.22 -8.60 -2.55
CA LEU A 182 -20.71 -8.42 -1.20
C LEU A 182 -19.72 -9.54 -0.82
N GLY A 183 -20.08 -10.80 -1.06
CA GLY A 183 -19.22 -11.95 -0.78
C GLY A 183 -17.92 -11.93 -1.59
N ARG A 184 -17.97 -11.54 -2.87
CA ARG A 184 -16.78 -11.40 -3.73
C ARG A 184 -15.87 -10.27 -3.26
N PHE A 185 -16.43 -9.13 -2.95
CA PHE A 185 -15.67 -7.98 -2.43
C PHE A 185 -15.07 -8.29 -1.06
N PHE A 186 -15.78 -9.02 -0.22
CA PHE A 186 -15.23 -9.49 1.05
C PHE A 186 -14.02 -10.41 0.85
N ALA A 187 -14.16 -11.45 0.01
CA ALA A 187 -13.06 -12.36 -0.29
C ALA A 187 -11.85 -11.63 -0.93
N LEU A 188 -12.12 -10.72 -1.85
CA LEU A 188 -11.11 -9.89 -2.49
C LEU A 188 -10.37 -9.04 -1.44
N HIS A 189 -11.11 -8.29 -0.61
CA HIS A 189 -10.57 -7.35 0.37
C HIS A 189 -9.77 -8.03 1.48
N VAL A 190 -10.24 -9.19 1.95
CA VAL A 190 -9.70 -9.85 3.14
C VAL A 190 -8.62 -10.89 2.81
N ILE A 191 -8.68 -11.50 1.63
CA ILE A 191 -7.76 -12.59 1.27
C ILE A 191 -6.85 -12.17 0.11
N VAL A 192 -7.44 -11.88 -1.05
CA VAL A 192 -6.66 -11.72 -2.29
C VAL A 192 -5.77 -10.49 -2.24
N LEU A 193 -6.36 -9.34 -1.89
CA LEU A 193 -5.63 -8.08 -1.86
C LEU A 193 -4.52 -8.04 -0.78
N PRO A 194 -4.74 -8.53 0.46
CA PRO A 194 -3.67 -8.57 1.46
C PRO A 194 -2.50 -9.47 1.05
N LEU A 195 -2.76 -10.63 0.48
CA LEU A 195 -1.70 -11.51 0.00
C LEU A 195 -0.91 -10.88 -1.15
N ALA A 196 -1.60 -10.26 -2.11
CA ALA A 196 -0.97 -9.53 -3.21
C ALA A 196 -0.14 -8.33 -2.70
N LEU A 197 -0.68 -7.59 -1.71
CA LEU A 197 0.01 -6.46 -1.09
C LEU A 197 1.31 -6.90 -0.40
N LEU A 198 1.25 -7.94 0.43
CA LEU A 198 2.42 -8.47 1.12
C LEU A 198 3.51 -8.89 0.14
N GLY A 199 3.16 -9.61 -0.93
CA GLY A 199 4.09 -10.02 -1.96
C GLY A 199 4.72 -8.83 -2.69
N LEU A 200 3.90 -7.87 -3.14
CA LEU A 200 4.38 -6.69 -3.86
C LEU A 200 5.19 -5.74 -2.98
N VAL A 201 4.78 -5.53 -1.72
CA VAL A 201 5.57 -4.73 -0.76
C VAL A 201 6.91 -5.38 -0.50
N GLY A 202 6.93 -6.69 -0.25
CA GLY A 202 8.19 -7.43 -0.06
C GLY A 202 9.12 -7.28 -1.27
N TYR A 203 8.60 -7.41 -2.49
CA TYR A 203 9.37 -7.23 -3.71
C TYR A 203 9.82 -5.77 -3.89
N HIS A 204 8.97 -4.79 -3.61
CA HIS A 204 9.32 -3.37 -3.66
C HIS A 204 10.48 -3.02 -2.71
N LEU A 205 10.42 -3.52 -1.47
CA LEU A 205 11.48 -3.34 -0.49
C LEU A 205 12.78 -4.06 -0.91
N ALA A 206 12.69 -5.26 -1.47
CA ALA A 206 13.84 -5.96 -2.02
C ALA A 206 14.53 -5.15 -3.13
N LEU A 207 13.77 -4.58 -4.07
CA LEU A 207 14.31 -3.71 -5.11
C LEU A 207 15.02 -2.48 -4.53
N ILE A 208 14.45 -1.85 -3.47
CA ILE A 208 15.07 -0.72 -2.79
C ILE A 208 16.39 -1.13 -2.12
N THR A 209 16.44 -2.31 -1.48
CA THR A 209 17.66 -2.80 -0.83
C THR A 209 18.76 -3.16 -1.83
N TRP A 210 18.40 -3.68 -3.00
CA TRP A 210 19.36 -4.05 -4.06
C TRP A 210 19.86 -2.85 -4.85
N LYS A 211 18.99 -1.87 -5.15
CA LYS A 211 19.35 -0.71 -5.98
C LYS A 211 19.79 0.51 -5.16
N GLY A 212 19.62 0.46 -3.84
CA GLY A 212 19.92 1.56 -2.94
C GLY A 212 18.91 2.71 -3.01
N ILE A 213 19.06 3.66 -2.05
CA ILE A 213 18.24 4.87 -1.98
C ILE A 213 18.77 5.87 -3.02
N SER A 214 17.87 6.55 -3.75
CA SER A 214 18.25 7.60 -4.69
C SER A 214 18.90 8.77 -3.94
N PRO A 215 20.08 9.25 -4.36
CA PRO A 215 20.64 10.47 -3.83
C PRO A 215 19.72 11.67 -4.13
N LYS A 216 19.88 12.73 -3.38
CA LYS A 216 19.13 13.98 -3.51
C LYS A 216 19.76 14.80 -4.64
N THR A 217 19.52 14.44 -5.88
CA THR A 217 19.81 15.32 -7.02
C THR A 217 18.51 15.96 -7.45
N THR A 218 18.37 17.25 -7.18
CA THR A 218 17.33 18.06 -7.83
C THR A 218 17.73 18.23 -9.30
N VAL A 219 16.75 18.41 -10.19
CA VAL A 219 17.01 18.71 -11.61
C VAL A 219 17.98 19.88 -11.75
N THR A 220 17.96 20.84 -10.83
CA THR A 220 18.91 21.98 -10.75
C THR A 220 20.35 21.53 -10.47
N GLU A 221 20.55 20.56 -9.54
CA GLU A 221 21.89 20.03 -9.25
C GLU A 221 22.42 19.16 -10.40
N GLU A 222 21.57 18.46 -11.14
CA GLU A 222 21.96 17.74 -12.37
C GLU A 222 22.42 18.72 -13.47
N ILE A 223 21.75 19.87 -13.61
CA ILE A 223 22.12 20.93 -14.54
C ILE A 223 23.45 21.59 -14.11
N GLU A 224 23.62 21.89 -12.84
CA GLU A 224 24.88 22.46 -12.32
C GLU A 224 26.05 21.47 -12.45
N LEU A 225 25.85 20.18 -12.16
CA LEU A 225 26.86 19.14 -12.40
C LEU A 225 27.18 19.02 -13.90
N CYS A 226 26.18 19.03 -14.77
CA CYS A 226 26.39 18.98 -16.21
C CYS A 226 27.16 20.20 -16.72
N LEU A 227 26.84 21.39 -16.20
CA LEU A 227 27.56 22.64 -16.53
C LEU A 227 29.01 22.65 -16.01
N LEU A 228 29.24 22.07 -14.82
CA LEU A 228 30.59 21.92 -14.27
C LEU A 228 31.46 20.95 -15.09
N TYR A 229 30.91 19.85 -15.57
CA TYR A 229 31.63 18.88 -16.41
C TYR A 229 31.77 19.31 -17.87
N THR A 230 30.92 20.21 -18.36
CA THR A 230 31.01 20.76 -19.74
C THR A 230 31.77 22.10 -19.79
N SER A 231 32.11 22.68 -18.66
CA SER A 231 32.95 23.88 -18.59
C SER A 231 34.40 23.50 -18.92
N PRO A 232 35.05 24.15 -19.91
CA PRO A 232 36.44 23.86 -20.22
C PRO A 232 37.33 24.10 -19.00
N SER A 233 38.22 23.15 -18.73
CA SER A 233 39.17 23.21 -17.64
C SER A 233 39.98 24.51 -17.73
N PRO A 234 40.36 25.14 -16.61
CA PRO A 234 41.27 26.27 -16.63
C PRO A 234 42.62 26.00 -17.36
N ARG A 235 42.97 24.71 -17.54
CA ARG A 235 44.14 24.26 -18.30
C ARG A 235 43.98 24.33 -19.82
N ASP A 236 42.74 24.38 -20.30
CA ASP A 236 42.42 24.40 -21.73
C ASP A 236 42.26 25.82 -22.28
N ARG A 237 42.56 26.84 -21.45
CA ARG A 237 42.51 28.28 -21.78
C ARG A 237 43.90 28.90 -21.99
N GLY A 238 44.91 28.06 -22.22
CA GLY A 238 46.27 28.51 -22.54
C GLY A 238 46.52 28.61 -24.01
#